data_d26b74053421ac667e470a4100968909
#
_entry.id   d26b74053421ac667e470a4100968909
#
_cell.length_a   1.000
_cell.length_b   1.000
_cell.length_c   1.000
_cell.angle_alpha   90.00
_cell.angle_beta   90.00
_cell.angle_gamma   90.00
#
_symmetry.space_group_name_H-M   'P 1'
#
loop_
_entity.id
_entity.type
_entity.pdbx_description
1 polymer ?
#
loop_
_entity_poly.entity_id
_entity_poly.type
_entity_poly.pdbx_seq_one_letter_code
_entity_poly.pdbx_strand_id
1 'polypeptide(L)' 'MSQTIALVDDDRNILTSISIALEKEGFKVQTYLDGESALIGLSRSPPDLAI' A
#
# COMPACT_ATOMS: atom_id res chain seq x y z
N MET A 1 -15.56 -9.04 -1.56
CA MET A 1 -14.22 -9.23 -0.99
C MET A 1 -13.35 -8.03 -1.30
N SER A 2 -12.58 -7.61 -0.32
CA SER A 2 -11.70 -6.46 -0.54
C SER A 2 -10.36 -6.93 -1.12
N GLN A 3 -9.89 -6.18 -2.10
CA GLN A 3 -8.56 -6.39 -2.67
C GLN A 3 -7.54 -5.59 -1.86
N THR A 4 -6.33 -6.09 -1.81
CA THR A 4 -5.23 -5.45 -1.09
C THR A 4 -4.30 -4.76 -2.08
N ILE A 5 -4.04 -3.49 -1.84
CA ILE A 5 -3.16 -2.67 -2.68
C ILE A 5 -1.96 -2.23 -1.84
N ALA A 6 -0.77 -2.43 -2.36
CA ALA A 6 0.46 -1.95 -1.72
C ALA A 6 0.92 -0.67 -2.37
N LEU A 7 1.19 0.34 -1.57
CA LEU A 7 1.70 1.64 -2.02
C LEU A 7 3.12 1.82 -1.50
N VAL A 8 4.05 2.11 -2.40
CA VAL A 8 5.45 2.36 -2.04
C VAL A 8 5.82 3.75 -2.51
N ASP A 9 6.14 4.64 -1.57
CA ASP A 9 6.57 5.99 -1.88
C ASP A 9 7.32 6.54 -0.67
N ASP A 10 8.30 7.40 -0.91
CA ASP A 10 9.05 8.05 0.15
C ASP A 10 8.34 9.29 0.71
N ASP A 11 7.25 9.71 0.09
CA ASP A 11 6.45 10.84 0.55
C ASP A 11 5.24 10.36 1.36
N ARG A 12 5.32 10.56 2.67
CA ARG A 12 4.26 10.13 3.60
C ARG A 12 2.91 10.79 3.31
N ASN A 13 2.93 12.05 2.88
CA ASN A 13 1.69 12.77 2.58
C ASN A 13 0.97 12.17 1.38
N ILE A 14 1.73 11.78 0.37
CA ILE A 14 1.17 11.12 -0.82
C ILE A 14 0.58 9.77 -0.42
N LEU A 15 1.30 8.98 0.35
CA LEU A 15 0.80 7.68 0.81
C LEU A 15 -0.50 7.83 1.58
N THR A 16 -0.57 8.80 2.50
CA THR A 16 -1.76 9.04 3.31
C THR A 16 -2.95 9.42 2.43
N SER A 17 -2.75 10.34 1.49
CA SER A 17 -3.83 10.81 0.61
C SER A 17 -4.37 9.68 -0.27
N ILE A 18 -3.48 8.89 -0.87
CA ILE A 18 -3.89 7.81 -1.75
C ILE A 18 -4.56 6.69 -0.95
N SER A 19 -4.02 6.35 0.23
CA SER A 19 -4.61 5.28 1.04
C SER A 19 -6.02 5.63 1.50
N ILE A 20 -6.27 6.87 1.89
CA ILE A 20 -7.62 7.31 2.26
C ILE A 20 -8.57 7.15 1.09
N ALA A 21 -8.16 7.57 -0.11
CA ALA A 21 -9.00 7.47 -1.29
C ALA A 21 -9.31 6.02 -1.64
N LEU A 22 -8.32 5.13 -1.58
CA LEU A 22 -8.51 3.71 -1.88
C LEU A 22 -9.36 3.00 -0.83
N GLU A 23 -9.19 3.35 0.43
CA GLU A 23 -10.00 2.76 1.51
C GLU A 23 -11.47 3.13 1.38
N LYS A 24 -11.76 4.34 0.90
CA LYS A 24 -13.14 4.74 0.62
C LYS A 24 -13.78 3.90 -0.47
N GLU A 25 -12.98 3.38 -1.38
CA GLU A 25 -13.47 2.50 -2.45
C GLU A 25 -13.57 1.04 -2.01
N GLY A 26 -13.23 0.74 -0.76
CA GLY A 26 -13.34 -0.60 -0.21
C GLY A 26 -12.09 -1.46 -0.33
N PHE A 27 -10.95 -0.87 -0.71
CA PHE A 27 -9.68 -1.60 -0.77
C PHE A 27 -8.98 -1.62 0.58
N LYS A 28 -8.21 -2.68 0.81
CA LYS A 28 -7.24 -2.70 1.90
C LYS A 28 -5.94 -2.14 1.38
N VAL A 29 -5.28 -1.31 2.16
CA VAL A 29 -4.06 -0.61 1.72
C VAL A 29 -2.91 -0.93 2.65
N GLN A 30 -1.78 -1.31 2.05
CA GLN A 30 -0.49 -1.48 2.74
C GLN A 30 0.41 -0.35 2.26
N THR A 31 1.04 0.38 3.18
CA THR A 31 1.91 1.49 2.81
C THR A 31 3.34 1.23 3.25
N TYR A 32 4.29 1.61 2.41
CA TYR A 32 5.71 1.46 2.66
C TYR A 32 6.43 2.74 2.26
N LEU A 33 7.38 3.17 3.08
CA LEU A 33 8.12 4.42 2.84
C LEU A 33 9.36 4.21 1.99
N ASP A 34 9.82 2.97 1.85
CA ASP A 34 11.00 2.67 1.04
C ASP A 34 10.91 1.28 0.45
N GLY A 35 11.79 1.00 -0.52
CA GLY A 35 11.76 -0.28 -1.23
C GLY A 35 12.16 -1.46 -0.35
N GLU A 36 13.03 -1.25 0.63
CA GLU A 36 13.47 -2.32 1.52
C GLU A 36 12.32 -2.80 2.41
N SER A 37 11.59 -1.86 3.03
CA SER A 37 10.42 -2.19 3.82
C SER A 37 9.34 -2.86 2.98
N ALA A 38 9.14 -2.37 1.75
CA ALA A 38 8.19 -2.95 0.82
C ALA A 38 8.55 -4.40 0.49
N LEU A 39 9.83 -4.66 0.21
CA LEU A 39 10.29 -6.00 -0.15
C LEU A 39 10.01 -7.00 0.97
N ILE A 40 10.29 -6.62 2.21
CA ILE A 40 10.04 -7.47 3.37
C ILE A 40 8.54 -7.68 3.57
N GLY A 41 7.78 -6.60 3.54
CA GLY A 41 6.33 -6.67 3.75
C GLY A 41 5.60 -7.45 2.67
N LEU A 42 5.97 -7.23 1.40
CA LEU A 42 5.34 -7.92 0.28
C LEU A 42 5.67 -9.41 0.26
N SER A 43 6.85 -9.80 0.76
CA SER A 43 7.21 -11.21 0.88
C SER A 43 6.35 -11.93 1.91
N ARG A 44 5.98 -11.24 2.99
CA ARG A 44 5.17 -11.82 4.06
C ARG A 44 3.68 -11.83 3.73
N SER A 45 3.23 -10.78 3.08
CA SER A 45 1.80 -10.57 2.83
C SER A 45 1.63 -9.98 1.43
N PRO A 46 1.71 -10.82 0.39
CA PRO A 46 1.60 -10.34 -0.99
C PRO A 46 0.26 -9.66 -1.24
N PRO A 47 0.27 -8.46 -1.87
CA PRO A 47 -0.97 -7.77 -2.21
C PRO A 47 -1.50 -8.27 -3.56
N ASP A 48 -2.73 -7.87 -3.87
CA ASP A 48 -3.30 -8.12 -5.20
C ASP A 48 -2.68 -7.18 -6.23
N LEU A 49 -2.29 -5.98 -5.81
CA LEU A 49 -1.69 -4.99 -6.68
C LEU A 49 -0.68 -4.16 -5.89
N ALA A 50 0.45 -3.83 -6.52
CA ALA A 50 1.48 -2.96 -5.94
C ALA A 50 1.67 -1.72 -6.82
N ILE A 51 1.79 -0.58 -6.19
CA ILE A 51 2.02 0.70 -6.89
C ILE A 51 3.31 1.35 -6.41
#